data_755ab5cd667e44c119ee2dca4faa2f1d
#
_entry.id   755ab5cd667e44c119ee2dca4faa2f1d
#
_cell.length_a   1.000
_cell.length_b   1.000
_cell.length_c   1.000
_cell.angle_alpha   90.00
_cell.angle_beta   90.00
_cell.angle_gamma   90.00
#
_symmetry.space_group_name_H-M   'P 1'
#
loop_
_entity.id
_entity.type
_entity.pdbx_description
1 polymer ?
#
loop_
_entity_poly.entity_id
_entity_poly.type
_entity_poly.pdbx_seq_one_letter_code
_entity_poly.pdbx_strand_id
1 'polypeptide(L)'
;MTIEYGGKRILNNVNWTVCKGEKWALTGGNGSGKSTLLSLITADNTHAYNRNIHLFDRLRGSGETIWDIKKQIGFLSPELHLYFTKALTCAQVVTSGLSDTMLPKANLSELERQSLQSFFKYFALTDLTERYFQRISTAQQRIVLLIRALIKNAEMLIFDEPYQFFDKELISHANRLLNWYCRKKTLIFVTHHDEEIPSIINRKMQMTRGSGEIISF
;
A
#
# COMPACT_ATOMS: atom_id res chain seq x y z
N MET A 1 19.00 11.35 2.25
CA MET A 1 18.08 12.19 1.43
C MET A 1 17.40 13.24 2.32
N THR A 2 17.32 14.51 1.87
CA THR A 2 16.64 15.60 2.59
C THR A 2 15.58 16.23 1.69
N ILE A 3 14.38 16.48 2.22
CA ILE A 3 13.24 17.11 1.52
C ILE A 3 12.74 18.30 2.32
N GLU A 4 12.53 19.42 1.64
CA GLU A 4 12.01 20.66 2.22
C GLU A 4 10.81 21.17 1.43
N TYR A 5 9.79 21.65 2.13
CA TYR A 5 8.63 22.34 1.57
C TYR A 5 8.45 23.70 2.28
N GLY A 6 8.40 24.79 1.50
CA GLY A 6 8.18 26.12 2.05
C GLY A 6 9.16 26.52 3.16
N GLY A 7 10.44 26.13 3.04
CA GLY A 7 11.45 26.37 4.07
C GLY A 7 11.40 25.45 5.29
N LYS A 8 10.42 24.53 5.37
CA LYS A 8 10.32 23.54 6.43
C LYS A 8 10.90 22.21 5.97
N ARG A 9 11.87 21.69 6.72
CA ARG A 9 12.46 20.37 6.47
C ARG A 9 11.50 19.27 6.92
N ILE A 10 11.06 18.44 5.97
CA ILE A 10 10.13 17.34 6.19
C ILE A 10 10.88 16.01 6.32
N LEU A 11 11.90 15.78 5.46
CA LEU A 11 12.83 14.67 5.61
C LEU A 11 14.24 15.19 5.80
N ASN A 12 14.98 14.61 6.72
CA ASN A 12 16.32 15.04 7.10
C ASN A 12 17.28 13.86 7.09
N ASN A 13 18.14 13.83 6.08
CA ASN A 13 19.18 12.80 5.90
C ASN A 13 18.70 11.34 6.02
N VAL A 14 17.50 11.06 5.50
CA VAL A 14 16.96 9.68 5.50
C VAL A 14 17.76 8.82 4.54
N ASN A 15 18.33 7.72 5.04
CA ASN A 15 18.97 6.67 4.28
C ASN A 15 18.19 5.37 4.53
N TRP A 16 17.63 4.80 3.48
CA TRP A 16 16.85 3.57 3.59
C TRP A 16 17.01 2.74 2.32
N THR A 17 17.40 1.49 2.51
CA THR A 17 17.48 0.50 1.45
C THR A 17 16.54 -0.64 1.79
N VAL A 18 15.66 -0.96 0.85
CA VAL A 18 14.73 -2.08 0.94
C VAL A 18 15.07 -3.06 -0.17
N CYS A 19 15.53 -4.24 0.19
CA CYS A 19 15.86 -5.30 -0.76
C CYS A 19 14.61 -6.12 -1.13
N LYS A 20 14.66 -6.75 -2.30
CA LYS A 20 13.59 -7.65 -2.76
C LYS A 20 13.31 -8.74 -1.73
N GLY A 21 12.03 -8.90 -1.38
CA GLY A 21 11.60 -9.90 -0.42
C GLY A 21 11.68 -9.48 1.04
N GLU A 22 12.21 -8.30 1.39
CA GLU A 22 12.19 -7.79 2.76
C GLU A 22 10.80 -7.33 3.19
N LYS A 23 10.54 -7.39 4.50
CA LYS A 23 9.29 -6.98 5.14
C LYS A 23 9.59 -5.96 6.22
N TRP A 24 9.15 -4.74 5.96
CA TRP A 24 9.43 -3.58 6.80
C TRP A 24 8.18 -3.04 7.47
N ALA A 25 8.27 -2.75 8.76
CA ALA A 25 7.37 -1.81 9.41
C ALA A 25 7.97 -0.40 9.31
N LEU A 26 7.16 0.56 8.87
CA LEU A 26 7.49 1.98 8.93
C LEU A 26 6.60 2.63 9.98
N THR A 27 7.19 3.04 11.10
CA THR A 27 6.47 3.57 12.26
C THR A 27 6.88 5.01 12.55
N GLY A 28 6.13 5.68 13.42
CA GLY A 28 6.40 7.04 13.84
C GLY A 28 5.12 7.87 13.99
N GLY A 29 5.20 8.94 14.76
CA GLY A 29 4.05 9.81 15.03
C GLY A 29 3.54 10.56 13.79
N ASN A 30 2.39 11.22 13.94
CA ASN A 30 1.86 12.09 12.89
C ASN A 30 2.83 13.23 12.59
N GLY A 31 2.99 13.57 11.31
CA GLY A 31 3.94 14.60 10.85
C GLY A 31 5.42 14.17 10.90
N SER A 32 5.76 12.90 11.17
CA SER A 32 7.15 12.43 11.17
C SER A 32 7.77 12.29 9.78
N GLY A 33 6.98 12.42 8.69
CA GLY A 33 7.48 12.35 7.31
C GLY A 33 7.17 11.04 6.58
N LYS A 34 6.44 10.08 7.20
CA LYS A 34 6.10 8.79 6.59
C LYS A 34 5.42 8.93 5.22
N SER A 35 4.33 9.71 5.15
CA SER A 35 3.59 9.90 3.88
C SER A 35 4.43 10.60 2.82
N THR A 36 5.32 11.53 3.21
CA THR A 36 6.28 12.13 2.28
C THR A 36 7.27 11.09 1.76
N LEU A 37 7.81 10.24 2.64
CA LEU A 37 8.70 9.16 2.24
C LEU A 37 8.00 8.16 1.29
N LEU A 38 6.76 7.78 1.60
CA LEU A 38 5.97 6.90 0.72
C LEU A 38 5.68 7.53 -0.64
N SER A 39 5.33 8.82 -0.68
CA SER A 39 5.05 9.52 -1.96
C SER A 39 6.25 9.55 -2.91
N LEU A 40 7.47 9.49 -2.39
CA LEU A 40 8.68 9.34 -3.20
C LEU A 40 8.80 7.94 -3.82
N ILE A 41 8.37 6.91 -3.09
CA ILE A 41 8.40 5.52 -3.56
C ILE A 41 7.26 5.26 -4.56
N THR A 42 6.05 5.77 -4.30
CA THR A 42 4.88 5.59 -5.19
C THR A 42 4.93 6.47 -6.43
N ALA A 43 5.99 7.25 -6.57
CA ALA A 43 6.20 8.18 -7.69
C ALA A 43 5.15 9.31 -7.80
N ASP A 44 4.43 9.61 -6.72
CA ASP A 44 3.45 10.69 -6.66
C ASP A 44 4.09 12.05 -6.30
N ASN A 45 5.40 12.06 -6.02
CA ASN A 45 6.13 13.24 -5.56
C ASN A 45 7.16 13.70 -6.59
N THR A 46 7.01 14.93 -7.08
CA THR A 46 7.91 15.54 -8.06
C THR A 46 9.33 15.79 -7.52
N HIS A 47 9.49 15.91 -6.20
CA HIS A 47 10.82 16.03 -5.56
C HIS A 47 11.66 14.73 -5.63
N ALA A 48 11.11 13.64 -6.12
CA ALA A 48 11.87 12.41 -6.38
C ALA A 48 12.87 12.57 -7.54
N TYR A 49 12.59 13.49 -8.49
CA TYR A 49 13.49 13.78 -9.59
C TYR A 49 14.74 14.54 -9.11
N ASN A 50 15.86 14.29 -9.75
CA ASN A 50 17.17 14.90 -9.40
C ASN A 50 17.67 14.57 -7.97
N ARG A 51 17.19 13.46 -7.39
CA ARG A 51 17.65 12.93 -6.12
C ARG A 51 18.23 11.54 -6.30
N ASN A 52 19.11 11.11 -5.40
CA ASN A 52 19.66 9.75 -5.42
C ASN A 52 18.63 8.76 -4.84
N ILE A 53 17.54 8.55 -5.60
CA ILE A 53 16.46 7.61 -5.27
C ILE A 53 16.46 6.54 -6.36
N HIS A 54 16.64 5.30 -5.95
CA HIS A 54 16.55 4.14 -6.83
C HIS A 54 15.28 3.38 -6.48
N LEU A 55 14.49 3.05 -7.49
CA LEU A 55 13.31 2.20 -7.39
C LEU A 55 13.44 1.05 -8.39
N PHE A 56 13.36 -0.19 -7.89
CA PHE A 56 13.53 -1.39 -8.72
C PHE A 56 14.83 -1.36 -9.53
N ASP A 57 15.94 -1.04 -8.83
CA ASP A 57 17.31 -0.93 -9.36
C ASP A 57 17.53 0.16 -10.42
N ARG A 58 16.55 1.08 -10.61
CA ARG A 58 16.65 2.21 -11.54
C ARG A 58 16.67 3.54 -10.81
N LEU A 59 17.56 4.44 -11.20
CA LEU A 59 17.58 5.81 -10.70
C LEU A 59 16.32 6.55 -11.18
N ARG A 60 15.64 7.25 -10.28
CA ARG A 60 14.47 8.06 -10.64
C ARG A 60 14.84 9.17 -11.64
N GLY A 61 14.08 9.23 -12.74
CA GLY A 61 14.33 10.18 -13.84
C GLY A 61 15.32 9.67 -14.90
N SER A 62 15.63 8.37 -14.90
CA SER A 62 16.50 7.77 -15.93
C SER A 62 15.76 7.30 -17.19
N GLY A 63 14.48 7.72 -17.36
CA GLY A 63 13.66 7.40 -18.52
C GLY A 63 12.47 6.49 -18.23
N GLU A 64 12.30 6.04 -16.99
CA GLU A 64 11.12 5.29 -16.55
C GLU A 64 9.90 6.21 -16.43
N THR A 65 8.73 5.68 -16.71
CA THR A 65 7.45 6.33 -16.49
C THR A 65 6.92 6.06 -15.09
N ILE A 66 6.03 6.92 -14.61
CA ILE A 66 5.30 6.69 -13.34
C ILE A 66 4.56 5.34 -13.38
N TRP A 67 4.04 4.97 -14.53
CA TRP A 67 3.30 3.73 -14.72
C TRP A 67 4.18 2.48 -14.59
N ASP A 68 5.45 2.56 -15.03
CA ASP A 68 6.40 1.45 -14.89
C ASP A 68 6.68 1.13 -13.42
N ILE A 69 6.65 2.15 -12.57
CA ILE A 69 6.79 1.99 -11.11
C ILE A 69 5.47 1.51 -10.51
N LYS A 70 4.36 2.18 -10.83
CA LYS A 70 3.04 1.84 -10.27
C LYS A 70 2.63 0.41 -10.58
N LYS A 71 2.98 -0.12 -11.76
CA LYS A 71 2.72 -1.53 -12.11
C LYS A 71 3.36 -2.52 -11.15
N GLN A 72 4.48 -2.19 -10.53
CA GLN A 72 5.22 -3.07 -9.63
C GLN A 72 4.78 -2.95 -8.18
N ILE A 73 3.91 -1.99 -7.84
CA ILE A 73 3.50 -1.69 -6.47
C ILE A 73 1.99 -1.92 -6.30
N GLY A 74 1.61 -2.76 -5.34
CA GLY A 74 0.26 -2.79 -4.79
C GLY A 74 0.15 -1.80 -3.64
N PHE A 75 -0.66 -0.75 -3.80
CA PHE A 75 -0.70 0.37 -2.87
C PHE A 75 -2.07 0.54 -2.23
N LEU A 76 -2.06 0.77 -0.92
CA LEU A 76 -3.23 1.15 -0.12
C LEU A 76 -2.85 2.34 0.78
N SER A 77 -3.62 3.43 0.69
CA SER A 77 -3.50 4.60 1.57
C SER A 77 -4.82 4.93 2.28
N PRO A 78 -4.79 5.73 3.35
CA PRO A 78 -6.00 6.17 4.04
C PRO A 78 -6.98 6.89 3.13
N GLU A 79 -6.48 7.75 2.26
CA GLU A 79 -7.28 8.62 1.39
C GLU A 79 -7.81 7.92 0.14
N LEU A 80 -7.39 6.68 -0.14
CA LEU A 80 -7.71 5.99 -1.40
C LEU A 80 -9.22 5.89 -1.64
N HIS A 81 -10.03 5.76 -0.59
CA HIS A 81 -11.49 5.69 -0.71
C HIS A 81 -12.11 6.97 -1.29
N LEU A 82 -11.48 8.13 -1.10
CA LEU A 82 -11.97 9.43 -1.60
C LEU A 82 -11.93 9.54 -3.12
N TYR A 83 -11.11 8.74 -3.78
CA TYR A 83 -10.98 8.75 -5.24
C TYR A 83 -12.08 7.96 -5.95
N PHE A 84 -12.83 7.12 -5.23
CA PHE A 84 -13.94 6.35 -5.79
C PHE A 84 -15.26 7.10 -5.64
N THR A 85 -15.39 8.23 -6.35
CA THR A 85 -16.60 9.08 -6.32
C THR A 85 -17.71 8.58 -7.23
N LYS A 86 -17.39 7.75 -8.23
CA LYS A 86 -18.36 7.13 -9.16
C LYS A 86 -19.07 5.96 -8.49
N ALA A 87 -20.29 5.69 -8.92
CA ALA A 87 -21.06 4.52 -8.48
C ALA A 87 -20.47 3.23 -9.08
N LEU A 88 -19.40 2.73 -8.48
CA LEU A 88 -18.74 1.46 -8.82
C LEU A 88 -19.16 0.38 -7.81
N THR A 89 -19.30 -0.86 -8.30
CA THR A 89 -19.47 -2.02 -7.41
C THR A 89 -18.16 -2.37 -6.71
N CYS A 90 -18.23 -3.13 -5.63
CA CYS A 90 -17.02 -3.58 -4.93
C CYS A 90 -16.09 -4.38 -5.85
N ALA A 91 -16.63 -5.23 -6.70
CA ALA A 91 -15.84 -5.95 -7.72
C ALA A 91 -15.15 -4.98 -8.69
N GLN A 92 -15.85 -3.95 -9.15
CA GLN A 92 -15.28 -2.94 -10.04
C GLN A 92 -14.16 -2.14 -9.37
N VAL A 93 -14.31 -1.77 -8.10
CA VAL A 93 -13.25 -1.12 -7.31
C VAL A 93 -12.03 -2.04 -7.21
N VAL A 94 -12.21 -3.32 -6.88
CA VAL A 94 -11.10 -4.27 -6.80
C VAL A 94 -10.40 -4.42 -8.16
N THR A 95 -11.15 -4.61 -9.24
CA THR A 95 -10.56 -4.84 -10.58
C THR A 95 -9.87 -3.61 -11.17
N SER A 96 -10.16 -2.41 -10.66
CA SER A 96 -9.40 -1.20 -11.00
C SER A 96 -7.93 -1.28 -10.58
N GLY A 97 -7.61 -2.13 -9.59
CA GLY A 97 -6.24 -2.39 -9.18
C GLY A 97 -5.39 -3.11 -10.22
N LEU A 98 -6.03 -3.85 -11.15
CA LEU A 98 -5.36 -4.56 -12.25
C LEU A 98 -4.95 -3.63 -13.39
N SER A 99 -5.56 -2.47 -13.52
CA SER A 99 -5.30 -1.47 -14.58
C SER A 99 -4.50 -0.26 -14.10
N ASP A 100 -4.16 -0.20 -12.81
CA ASP A 100 -3.48 0.94 -12.17
C ASP A 100 -4.22 2.28 -12.31
N THR A 101 -5.52 2.22 -12.60
CA THR A 101 -6.40 3.38 -12.74
C THR A 101 -7.50 3.35 -11.69
N MET A 102 -8.39 4.34 -11.70
CA MET A 102 -9.64 4.32 -10.92
C MET A 102 -10.81 3.71 -11.71
N LEU A 103 -10.53 3.19 -12.91
CA LEU A 103 -11.52 2.54 -13.76
C LEU A 103 -11.39 1.02 -13.66
N PRO A 104 -12.50 0.28 -13.60
CA PRO A 104 -12.48 -1.17 -13.56
C PRO A 104 -11.88 -1.75 -14.85
N LYS A 105 -11.16 -2.86 -14.72
CA LYS A 105 -10.72 -3.64 -15.88
C LYS A 105 -11.93 -4.35 -16.50
N ALA A 106 -12.20 -4.07 -17.78
CA ALA A 106 -13.39 -4.57 -18.45
C ALA A 106 -13.35 -6.09 -18.68
N ASN A 107 -12.22 -6.63 -19.13
CA ASN A 107 -12.06 -8.04 -19.45
C ASN A 107 -11.09 -8.70 -18.47
N LEU A 108 -11.61 -9.53 -17.57
CA LEU A 108 -10.83 -10.32 -16.66
C LEU A 108 -10.48 -11.67 -17.27
N SER A 109 -9.23 -12.09 -17.12
CA SER A 109 -8.84 -13.47 -17.36
C SER A 109 -9.50 -14.41 -16.34
N GLU A 110 -9.50 -15.70 -16.63
CA GLU A 110 -10.07 -16.70 -15.70
C GLU A 110 -9.34 -16.69 -14.35
N LEU A 111 -8.02 -16.57 -14.34
CA LEU A 111 -7.21 -16.46 -13.13
C LEU A 111 -7.55 -15.21 -12.30
N GLU A 112 -7.79 -14.08 -12.96
CA GLU A 112 -8.18 -12.84 -12.27
C GLU A 112 -9.58 -12.95 -11.65
N ARG A 113 -10.53 -13.61 -12.34
CA ARG A 113 -11.87 -13.90 -11.80
C ARG A 113 -11.80 -14.80 -10.57
N GLN A 114 -11.04 -15.88 -10.65
CA GLN A 114 -10.85 -16.80 -9.53
C GLN A 114 -10.17 -16.13 -8.34
N SER A 115 -9.18 -15.26 -8.60
CA SER A 115 -8.53 -14.47 -7.55
C SER A 115 -9.51 -13.52 -6.88
N LEU A 116 -10.31 -12.80 -7.66
CA LEU A 116 -11.36 -11.91 -7.16
C LEU A 116 -12.32 -12.65 -6.23
N GLN A 117 -12.88 -13.76 -6.69
CA GLN A 117 -13.81 -14.58 -5.92
C GLN A 117 -13.17 -15.12 -4.63
N SER A 118 -11.91 -15.57 -4.71
CA SER A 118 -11.19 -16.12 -3.58
C SER A 118 -10.96 -15.07 -2.48
N PHE A 119 -10.59 -13.83 -2.84
CA PHE A 119 -10.42 -12.75 -1.87
C PHE A 119 -11.77 -12.34 -1.23
N PHE A 120 -12.82 -12.18 -2.02
CA PHE A 120 -14.14 -11.88 -1.46
C PHE A 120 -14.64 -13.00 -0.53
N LYS A 121 -14.45 -14.25 -0.91
CA LYS A 121 -14.77 -15.41 -0.07
C LYS A 121 -13.95 -15.43 1.22
N TYR A 122 -12.64 -15.14 1.14
CA TYR A 122 -11.75 -15.11 2.30
C TYR A 122 -12.24 -14.15 3.37
N PHE A 123 -12.68 -12.96 2.98
CA PHE A 123 -13.18 -11.92 3.90
C PHE A 123 -14.70 -12.03 4.16
N ALA A 124 -15.36 -13.10 3.73
CA ALA A 124 -16.81 -13.28 3.84
C ALA A 124 -17.64 -12.11 3.25
N LEU A 125 -17.17 -11.55 2.13
CA LEU A 125 -17.78 -10.39 1.45
C LEU A 125 -18.42 -10.77 0.11
N THR A 126 -18.67 -12.05 -0.15
CA THR A 126 -19.21 -12.54 -1.43
C THR A 126 -20.51 -11.82 -1.82
N ASP A 127 -21.39 -11.57 -0.84
CA ASP A 127 -22.68 -10.89 -1.05
C ASP A 127 -22.53 -9.39 -1.37
N LEU A 128 -21.33 -8.82 -1.18
CA LEU A 128 -21.04 -7.43 -1.46
C LEU A 128 -20.43 -7.21 -2.84
N THR A 129 -20.09 -8.26 -3.57
CA THR A 129 -19.38 -8.18 -4.86
C THR A 129 -20.03 -7.19 -5.81
N GLU A 130 -21.37 -7.25 -5.95
CA GLU A 130 -22.16 -6.38 -6.84
C GLU A 130 -22.77 -5.17 -6.12
N ARG A 131 -22.54 -5.00 -4.81
CA ARG A 131 -22.99 -3.80 -4.10
C ARG A 131 -22.12 -2.60 -4.45
N TYR A 132 -22.73 -1.43 -4.48
CA TYR A 132 -21.99 -0.18 -4.66
C TYR A 132 -21.04 0.07 -3.49
N PHE A 133 -19.77 0.32 -3.81
CA PHE A 133 -18.70 0.57 -2.85
C PHE A 133 -19.06 1.66 -1.82
N GLN A 134 -19.75 2.72 -2.25
CA GLN A 134 -20.15 3.81 -1.37
C GLN A 134 -21.31 3.46 -0.42
N ARG A 135 -21.96 2.30 -0.61
CA ARG A 135 -23.13 1.86 0.20
C ARG A 135 -22.79 0.76 1.21
N ILE A 136 -21.54 0.43 1.37
CA ILE A 136 -21.06 -0.52 2.36
C ILE A 136 -20.37 0.21 3.52
N SER A 137 -20.17 -0.47 4.66
CA SER A 137 -19.53 0.15 5.83
C SER A 137 -18.07 0.54 5.55
N THR A 138 -17.54 1.48 6.34
CA THR A 138 -16.15 1.96 6.19
C THR A 138 -15.13 0.84 6.35
N ALA A 139 -15.35 -0.10 7.30
CA ALA A 139 -14.50 -1.27 7.45
C ALA A 139 -14.54 -2.18 6.20
N GLN A 140 -15.75 -2.42 5.64
CA GLN A 140 -15.90 -3.17 4.40
C GLN A 140 -15.23 -2.47 3.21
N GLN A 141 -15.35 -1.14 3.11
CA GLN A 141 -14.64 -0.35 2.09
C GLN A 141 -13.13 -0.55 2.22
N ARG A 142 -12.61 -0.55 3.45
CA ARG A 142 -11.18 -0.74 3.70
C ARG A 142 -10.70 -2.12 3.28
N ILE A 143 -11.50 -3.18 3.54
CA ILE A 143 -11.20 -4.54 3.06
C ILE A 143 -11.19 -4.58 1.53
N VAL A 144 -12.18 -3.99 0.86
CA VAL A 144 -12.26 -3.93 -0.61
C VAL A 144 -11.01 -3.25 -1.19
N LEU A 145 -10.54 -2.17 -0.59
CA LEU A 145 -9.31 -1.48 -1.00
C LEU A 145 -8.03 -2.30 -0.72
N LEU A 146 -8.02 -3.07 0.37
CA LEU A 146 -6.94 -4.01 0.63
C LEU A 146 -6.90 -5.11 -0.45
N ILE A 147 -8.05 -5.70 -0.78
CA ILE A 147 -8.16 -6.69 -1.87
C ILE A 147 -7.72 -6.05 -3.20
N ARG A 148 -8.09 -4.80 -3.47
CA ARG A 148 -7.65 -4.06 -4.67
C ARG A 148 -6.13 -3.99 -4.79
N ALA A 149 -5.43 -3.77 -3.69
CA ALA A 149 -3.97 -3.75 -3.69
C ALA A 149 -3.35 -5.14 -3.87
N LEU A 150 -4.01 -6.18 -3.34
CA LEU A 150 -3.55 -7.58 -3.42
C LEU A 150 -3.81 -8.20 -4.80
N ILE A 151 -4.96 -7.94 -5.42
CA ILE A 151 -5.36 -8.61 -6.68
C ILE A 151 -4.38 -8.39 -7.81
N LYS A 152 -3.67 -7.28 -7.78
CA LYS A 152 -2.64 -6.92 -8.74
C LYS A 152 -1.47 -7.90 -8.77
N ASN A 153 -1.27 -8.66 -7.70
CA ASN A 153 -0.17 -9.60 -7.51
C ASN A 153 1.24 -8.96 -7.68
N ALA A 154 1.37 -7.68 -7.33
CA ALA A 154 2.62 -6.93 -7.44
C ALA A 154 3.76 -7.56 -6.64
N GLU A 155 5.01 -7.30 -7.04
CA GLU A 155 6.21 -7.77 -6.31
C GLU A 155 6.41 -7.01 -5.00
N MET A 156 6.00 -5.75 -4.94
CA MET A 156 6.06 -4.89 -3.77
C MET A 156 4.67 -4.46 -3.33
N LEU A 157 4.42 -4.52 -2.04
CA LEU A 157 3.20 -4.04 -1.41
C LEU A 157 3.54 -2.92 -0.44
N ILE A 158 2.78 -1.84 -0.51
CA ILE A 158 2.89 -0.70 0.41
C ILE A 158 1.51 -0.45 1.00
N PHE A 159 1.38 -0.65 2.30
CA PHE A 159 0.14 -0.46 3.03
C PHE A 159 0.31 0.65 4.06
N ASP A 160 -0.33 1.78 3.81
CA ASP A 160 -0.35 2.91 4.73
C ASP A 160 -1.61 2.86 5.57
N GLU A 161 -1.43 2.56 6.86
CA GLU A 161 -2.48 2.37 7.86
C GLU A 161 -3.63 1.46 7.37
N PRO A 162 -3.32 0.22 6.96
CA PRO A 162 -4.29 -0.63 6.25
C PRO A 162 -5.47 -1.05 7.12
N TYR A 163 -5.32 -1.06 8.45
CA TYR A 163 -6.30 -1.60 9.38
C TYR A 163 -7.19 -0.55 10.05
N GLN A 164 -7.18 0.65 9.51
CA GLN A 164 -8.10 1.68 9.96
C GLN A 164 -9.55 1.17 9.90
N PHE A 165 -10.30 1.33 11.00
CA PHE A 165 -11.67 0.82 11.20
C PHE A 165 -11.80 -0.71 11.36
N PHE A 166 -10.71 -1.47 11.50
CA PHE A 166 -10.77 -2.90 11.78
C PHE A 166 -10.83 -3.15 13.29
N ASP A 167 -11.61 -4.13 13.69
CA ASP A 167 -11.52 -4.70 15.02
C ASP A 167 -10.36 -5.71 15.14
N LYS A 168 -10.08 -6.17 16.34
CA LYS A 168 -8.96 -7.08 16.62
C LYS A 168 -9.08 -8.42 15.88
N GLU A 169 -10.30 -8.92 15.69
CA GLU A 169 -10.54 -10.18 15.00
C GLU A 169 -10.24 -10.04 13.50
N LEU A 170 -10.71 -8.97 12.88
CA LEU A 170 -10.46 -8.66 11.48
C LEU A 170 -8.98 -8.38 11.21
N ILE A 171 -8.28 -7.66 12.12
CA ILE A 171 -6.82 -7.47 12.06
C ILE A 171 -6.10 -8.82 12.06
N SER A 172 -6.46 -9.71 13.00
CA SER A 172 -5.88 -11.06 13.06
C SER A 172 -6.14 -11.86 11.79
N HIS A 173 -7.36 -11.75 11.24
CA HIS A 173 -7.74 -12.42 10.00
C HIS A 173 -6.94 -11.87 8.80
N ALA A 174 -6.83 -10.55 8.66
CA ALA A 174 -6.03 -9.91 7.62
C ALA A 174 -4.54 -10.26 7.74
N ASN A 175 -3.99 -10.26 8.96
CA ASN A 175 -2.61 -10.64 9.22
C ASN A 175 -2.30 -12.09 8.80
N ARG A 176 -3.22 -13.05 9.01
CA ARG A 176 -3.06 -14.42 8.51
C ARG A 176 -2.91 -14.45 6.99
N LEU A 177 -3.73 -13.67 6.26
CA LEU A 177 -3.62 -13.56 4.81
C LEU A 177 -2.27 -12.95 4.41
N LEU A 178 -1.88 -11.82 5.00
CA LEU A 178 -0.64 -11.13 4.65
C LEU A 178 0.59 -11.99 4.96
N ASN A 179 0.61 -12.70 6.08
CA ASN A 179 1.68 -13.62 6.44
C ASN A 179 1.89 -14.75 5.41
N TRP A 180 0.81 -15.21 4.79
CA TRP A 180 0.88 -16.20 3.71
C TRP A 180 1.19 -15.55 2.36
N TYR A 181 0.45 -14.50 1.99
CA TYR A 181 0.51 -13.88 0.68
C TYR A 181 1.85 -13.18 0.41
N CYS A 182 2.44 -12.55 1.44
CA CYS A 182 3.66 -11.75 1.29
C CYS A 182 4.96 -12.56 1.44
N ARG A 183 4.92 -13.88 1.58
CA ARG A 183 6.14 -14.71 1.82
C ARG A 183 7.28 -14.41 0.85
N LYS A 184 6.96 -14.26 -0.43
CA LYS A 184 7.93 -14.03 -1.52
C LYS A 184 7.93 -12.57 -2.03
N LYS A 185 7.18 -11.68 -1.40
CA LYS A 185 7.01 -10.30 -1.83
C LYS A 185 7.72 -9.34 -0.91
N THR A 186 8.06 -8.17 -1.40
CA THR A 186 8.49 -7.05 -0.56
C THR A 186 7.27 -6.41 0.06
N LEU A 187 7.32 -6.09 1.35
CA LEU A 187 6.22 -5.45 2.07
C LEU A 187 6.75 -4.24 2.86
N ILE A 188 6.12 -3.10 2.67
CA ILE A 188 6.22 -1.94 3.57
C ILE A 188 4.86 -1.76 4.22
N PHE A 189 4.81 -1.93 5.52
CA PHE A 189 3.61 -1.81 6.33
C PHE A 189 3.75 -0.60 7.26
N VAL A 190 2.91 0.40 7.06
CA VAL A 190 2.96 1.63 7.84
C VAL A 190 1.84 1.62 8.85
N THR A 191 2.20 1.79 10.11
CA THR A 191 1.24 1.92 11.21
C THR A 191 1.87 2.71 12.36
N HIS A 192 1.04 3.25 13.20
CA HIS A 192 1.43 3.82 14.49
C HIS A 192 1.08 2.91 15.68
N HIS A 193 0.52 1.71 15.40
CA HIS A 193 0.13 0.68 16.36
C HIS A 193 0.99 -0.57 16.20
N ASP A 194 1.88 -0.84 17.14
CA ASP A 194 2.79 -1.99 17.07
C ASP A 194 2.03 -3.34 17.07
N GLU A 195 0.87 -3.41 17.72
CA GLU A 195 0.00 -4.60 17.76
C GLU A 195 -0.64 -4.98 16.42
N GLU A 196 -0.67 -4.07 15.46
CA GLU A 196 -1.19 -4.32 14.11
C GLU A 196 -0.18 -5.00 13.20
N ILE A 197 1.11 -4.94 13.55
CA ILE A 197 2.19 -5.37 12.67
C ILE A 197 2.11 -6.88 12.41
N PRO A 198 2.02 -7.31 11.12
CA PRO A 198 2.05 -8.73 10.78
C PRO A 198 3.33 -9.43 11.24
N SER A 199 3.23 -10.65 11.75
CA SER A 199 4.39 -11.41 12.26
C SER A 199 5.44 -11.76 11.20
N ILE A 200 5.13 -11.63 9.91
CA ILE A 200 6.08 -11.80 8.82
C ILE A 200 7.07 -10.64 8.72
N ILE A 201 6.76 -9.50 9.32
CA ILE A 201 7.64 -8.33 9.33
C ILE A 201 8.81 -8.59 10.29
N ASN A 202 10.01 -8.37 9.79
CA ASN A 202 11.24 -8.64 10.51
C ASN A 202 12.22 -7.46 10.52
N ARG A 203 11.81 -6.32 9.98
CA ARG A 203 12.60 -5.08 9.96
C ARG A 203 11.71 -3.89 10.30
N LYS A 204 12.24 -2.92 11.01
CA LYS A 204 11.50 -1.72 11.42
C LYS A 204 12.33 -0.48 11.12
N MET A 205 11.69 0.51 10.51
CA MET A 205 12.19 1.88 10.45
C MET A 205 11.27 2.76 11.28
N GLN A 206 11.84 3.46 12.26
CA GLN A 206 11.12 4.44 13.04
C GLN A 206 11.44 5.85 12.54
N MET A 207 10.40 6.60 12.17
CA MET A 207 10.51 7.99 11.74
C MET A 207 10.28 8.93 12.91
N THR A 208 11.24 9.85 13.15
CA THR A 208 11.12 10.87 14.18
C THR A 208 11.55 12.21 13.59
N ARG A 209 10.63 13.18 13.54
CA ARG A 209 10.89 14.56 13.04
C ARG A 209 11.64 14.61 11.70
N GLY A 210 11.24 13.76 10.77
CA GLY A 210 11.82 13.70 9.43
C GLY A 210 13.10 12.85 9.31
N SER A 211 13.63 12.31 10.38
CA SER A 211 14.76 11.37 10.38
C SER A 211 14.25 9.95 10.56
N GLY A 212 14.90 8.99 9.90
CA GLY A 212 14.59 7.58 10.01
C GLY A 212 15.70 6.81 10.70
N GLU A 213 15.36 5.98 11.67
CA GLU A 213 16.26 5.06 12.37
C GLU A 213 15.82 3.63 12.12
N ILE A 214 16.76 2.76 11.75
CA ILE A 214 16.50 1.33 11.57
C ILE A 214 16.64 0.66 12.92
N ILE A 215 15.57 0.02 13.37
CA ILE A 215 15.51 -0.73 14.64
C ILE A 215 15.41 -2.21 14.29
N SER A 216 16.26 -3.03 14.90
CA SER A 216 16.11 -4.50 14.85
C SER A 216 14.93 -4.93 15.73
N PHE A 217 14.15 -5.92 15.25
CA PHE A 217 13.16 -6.63 16.08
C PHE A 217 13.84 -7.59 17.04
#